data_a8bcb14dadc87d4c4ff84adfb4c38864
#
_entry.id   a8bcb14dadc87d4c4ff84adfb4c38864
#
_cell.length_a   1.000
_cell.length_b   1.000
_cell.length_c   1.000
_cell.angle_alpha   90.00
_cell.angle_beta   90.00
_cell.angle_gamma   90.00
#
_symmetry.space_group_name_H-M   'P 1'
#
loop_
_entity.id
_entity.type
_entity.pdbx_description
1 polymer ?
#
loop_
_entity_poly.entity_id
_entity_poly.type
_entity_poly.pdbx_seq_one_letter_code
_entity_poly.pdbx_strand_id
1 'polypeptide(L)'
;MDWMLLPLRRYMTFSGRSRRREYWMFALFLLLCMLGLRIIEGLWGIESAGEWAYRNGWEMGVWEKAEGGPLVGFFALGTLLPSLAVSMRRLHDTNRSGWWMLLAFIPIIGTIWLLILMLVHGTHGPNRYGPDPILVGEGPFL
;
A
#
# COMPACT_ATOMS: atom_id res chain seq x y z
N MET A 1 11.18 -1.46 14.37
CA MET A 1 9.95 -2.08 13.82
C MET A 1 8.79 -1.07 13.70
N ASP A 2 8.84 0.04 14.41
CA ASP A 2 7.73 1.00 14.48
C ASP A 2 7.33 1.65 13.15
N TRP A 3 8.25 1.85 12.22
CA TRP A 3 7.98 2.38 10.88
C TRP A 3 7.08 1.50 10.02
N MET A 4 7.07 0.19 10.23
CA MET A 4 6.20 -0.76 9.51
C MET A 4 4.75 -0.63 9.94
N LEU A 5 4.51 -0.34 11.23
CA LEU A 5 3.16 -0.31 11.82
C LEU A 5 2.59 1.11 11.91
N LEU A 6 3.41 2.14 11.68
CA LEU A 6 2.99 3.54 11.76
C LEU A 6 1.79 3.87 10.87
N PRO A 7 1.72 3.41 9.60
CA PRO A 7 0.54 3.62 8.76
C PRO A 7 -0.73 2.96 9.29
N LEU A 8 -0.62 1.84 10.01
CA LEU A 8 -1.77 1.21 10.67
C LEU A 8 -2.27 2.02 11.88
N ARG A 9 -1.36 2.65 12.62
CA ARG A 9 -1.74 3.58 13.71
C ARG A 9 -2.40 4.86 13.17
N ARG A 10 -1.99 5.31 11.98
CA ARG A 10 -2.52 6.47 11.26
C ARG A 10 -3.50 6.03 10.16
N TYR A 11 -4.38 5.09 10.46
CA TYR A 11 -5.20 4.32 9.52
C TYR A 11 -5.95 5.16 8.48
N MET A 12 -6.58 6.26 8.91
CA MET A 12 -7.37 7.17 8.07
C MET A 12 -6.77 8.58 7.98
N THR A 13 -5.50 8.75 8.32
CA THR A 13 -4.86 10.07 8.27
C THR A 13 -4.30 10.32 6.89
N PHE A 14 -5.04 11.04 6.06
CA PHE A 14 -4.66 11.42 4.69
C PHE A 14 -3.88 12.73 4.62
N SER A 15 -3.91 13.54 5.67
CA SER A 15 -3.19 14.81 5.80
C SER A 15 -1.75 14.61 6.29
N GLY A 16 -0.90 15.63 6.07
CA GLY A 16 0.49 15.59 6.46
C GLY A 16 1.40 14.95 5.41
N ARG A 17 2.63 14.66 5.82
CA ARG A 17 3.70 14.13 4.96
C ARG A 17 4.22 12.82 5.51
N SER A 18 4.68 11.91 4.64
CA SER A 18 5.27 10.63 5.00
C SER A 18 6.66 10.47 4.38
N ARG A 19 7.63 10.04 5.18
CA ARG A 19 9.00 9.76 4.72
C ARG A 19 9.03 8.54 3.80
N ARG A 20 10.03 8.48 2.91
CA ARG A 20 10.28 7.28 2.08
C ARG A 20 10.40 6.02 2.93
N ARG A 21 11.10 6.12 4.07
CA ARG A 21 11.31 4.98 4.97
C ARG A 21 9.97 4.43 5.51
N GLU A 22 9.05 5.28 5.91
CA GLU A 22 7.71 4.88 6.37
C GLU A 22 6.97 4.11 5.26
N TYR A 23 6.91 4.67 4.05
CA TYR A 23 6.24 4.06 2.91
C TYR A 23 6.83 2.69 2.55
N TRP A 24 8.15 2.60 2.35
CA TRP A 24 8.79 1.37 1.89
C TRP A 24 8.82 0.28 2.96
N MET A 25 8.99 0.65 4.24
CA MET A 25 8.92 -0.32 5.34
C MET A 25 7.51 -0.88 5.50
N PHE A 26 6.48 -0.06 5.30
CA PHE A 26 5.09 -0.53 5.28
C PHE A 26 4.79 -1.41 4.07
N ALA A 27 5.26 -1.04 2.88
CA ALA A 27 5.12 -1.87 1.68
C ALA A 27 5.79 -3.24 1.85
N LEU A 28 7.00 -3.27 2.46
CA LEU A 28 7.68 -4.51 2.80
C LEU A 28 6.87 -5.35 3.82
N PHE A 29 6.32 -4.70 4.85
CA PHE A 29 5.46 -5.37 5.83
C PHE A 29 4.26 -6.03 5.16
N LEU A 30 3.55 -5.31 4.28
CA LEU A 30 2.42 -5.86 3.55
C LEU A 30 2.82 -7.05 2.66
N LEU A 31 3.95 -6.94 1.95
CA LEU A 31 4.48 -8.01 1.11
C LEU A 31 4.76 -9.27 1.93
N LEU A 32 5.44 -9.13 3.06
CA LEU A 32 5.77 -10.27 3.94
C LEU A 32 4.50 -10.91 4.54
N CYS A 33 3.53 -10.10 4.97
CA CYS A 33 2.26 -10.60 5.47
C CYS A 33 1.46 -11.35 4.38
N MET A 34 1.36 -10.77 3.17
CA MET A 34 0.68 -11.42 2.05
C MET A 34 1.35 -12.74 1.68
N LEU A 35 2.68 -12.76 1.63
CA LEU A 35 3.43 -14.00 1.36
C LEU A 35 3.19 -15.06 2.44
N GLY A 36 3.23 -14.67 3.71
CA GLY A 36 2.94 -15.56 4.84
C GLY A 36 1.51 -16.14 4.77
N LEU A 37 0.53 -15.28 4.49
CA LEU A 37 -0.87 -15.72 4.33
C LEU A 37 -1.05 -16.67 3.15
N ARG A 38 -0.38 -16.42 2.03
CA ARG A 38 -0.38 -17.35 0.87
C ARG A 38 0.19 -18.72 1.21
N ILE A 39 1.29 -18.75 1.97
CA ILE A 39 1.88 -20.01 2.43
C ILE A 39 0.89 -20.75 3.35
N ILE A 40 0.24 -20.06 4.27
CA ILE A 40 -0.75 -20.64 5.18
C ILE A 40 -1.93 -21.22 4.38
N GLU A 41 -2.49 -20.44 3.43
CA GLU A 41 -3.58 -20.90 2.57
C GLU A 41 -3.19 -22.16 1.79
N GLY A 42 -1.98 -22.18 1.22
CA GLY A 42 -1.48 -23.34 0.50
C GLY A 42 -1.29 -24.58 1.39
N LEU A 43 -0.78 -24.40 2.62
CA LEU A 43 -0.60 -25.52 3.56
C LEU A 43 -1.93 -26.10 4.06
N TRP A 44 -2.96 -25.28 4.17
CA TRP A 44 -4.29 -25.69 4.64
C TRP A 44 -5.22 -26.12 3.50
N GLY A 45 -4.75 -26.08 2.24
CA GLY A 45 -5.55 -26.41 1.06
C GLY A 45 -6.73 -25.46 0.87
N ILE A 46 -6.59 -24.18 1.31
CA ILE A 46 -7.61 -23.17 1.13
C ILE A 46 -7.52 -22.69 -0.32
N GLU A 47 -8.53 -23.03 -1.10
CA GLU A 47 -8.57 -22.67 -2.52
C GLU A 47 -8.72 -21.16 -2.72
N SER A 48 -8.08 -20.64 -3.76
CA SER A 48 -8.32 -19.29 -4.22
C SER A 48 -9.75 -19.14 -4.78
N ALA A 49 -10.27 -17.92 -4.75
CA ALA A 49 -11.59 -17.65 -5.34
C ALA A 49 -11.62 -18.03 -6.84
N GLY A 50 -10.49 -17.89 -7.54
CA GLY A 50 -10.33 -18.30 -8.94
C GLY A 50 -10.41 -19.80 -9.14
N GLU A 51 -9.70 -20.60 -8.32
CA GLU A 51 -9.76 -22.07 -8.38
C GLU A 51 -11.15 -22.59 -8.07
N TRP A 52 -11.80 -22.03 -7.03
CA TRP A 52 -13.18 -22.39 -6.70
C TRP A 52 -14.14 -22.08 -7.85
N ALA A 53 -14.05 -20.90 -8.46
CA ALA A 53 -14.88 -20.47 -9.56
C ALA A 53 -14.70 -21.39 -10.79
N TYR A 54 -13.46 -21.67 -11.17
CA TYR A 54 -13.13 -22.57 -12.27
C TYR A 54 -13.71 -23.98 -12.05
N ARG A 55 -13.53 -24.55 -10.87
CA ARG A 55 -14.06 -25.89 -10.53
C ARG A 55 -15.60 -25.96 -10.58
N ASN A 56 -16.29 -24.86 -10.31
CA ASN A 56 -17.76 -24.80 -10.35
C ASN A 56 -18.31 -24.29 -11.71
N GLY A 57 -17.49 -24.20 -12.74
CA GLY A 57 -17.91 -23.83 -14.09
C GLY A 57 -18.22 -22.34 -14.31
N TRP A 58 -17.73 -21.48 -13.43
CA TRP A 58 -17.88 -20.04 -13.57
C TRP A 58 -16.70 -19.47 -14.37
N GLU A 59 -16.73 -19.69 -15.69
CA GLU A 59 -15.71 -19.19 -16.62
C GLU A 59 -15.80 -17.67 -16.82
N MET A 60 -15.66 -16.88 -15.77
CA MET A 60 -15.47 -15.45 -15.92
C MET A 60 -13.98 -15.13 -15.78
N GLY A 61 -13.29 -14.85 -16.87
CA GLY A 61 -11.83 -14.64 -16.97
C GLY A 61 -11.25 -13.54 -16.07
N VAL A 62 -12.04 -12.89 -15.25
CA VAL A 62 -11.62 -11.95 -14.21
C VAL A 62 -11.26 -12.70 -12.91
N TRP A 63 -11.94 -13.82 -12.63
CA TRP A 63 -11.74 -14.62 -11.41
C TRP A 63 -10.56 -15.59 -11.52
N GLU A 64 -10.24 -16.01 -12.73
CA GLU A 64 -9.09 -16.88 -13.01
C GLU A 64 -7.75 -16.24 -12.60
N LYS A 65 -7.70 -14.90 -12.56
CA LYS A 65 -6.52 -14.13 -12.12
C LYS A 65 -6.52 -13.77 -10.63
N ALA A 66 -7.55 -14.13 -9.87
CA ALA A 66 -7.58 -13.90 -8.43
C ALA A 66 -6.68 -14.92 -7.70
N GLU A 67 -5.38 -14.67 -7.73
CA GLU A 67 -4.35 -15.55 -7.14
C GLU A 67 -4.33 -15.57 -5.61
N GLY A 68 -5.32 -15.00 -4.93
CA GLY A 68 -5.41 -14.93 -3.47
C GLY A 68 -6.58 -15.72 -2.92
N GLY A 69 -6.35 -16.48 -1.86
CA GLY A 69 -7.42 -17.06 -1.06
C GLY A 69 -8.13 -16.00 -0.19
N PRO A 70 -9.14 -16.40 0.58
CA PRO A 70 -9.94 -15.49 1.39
C PRO A 70 -9.13 -14.73 2.44
N LEU A 71 -8.10 -15.33 3.03
CA LEU A 71 -7.27 -14.67 4.04
C LEU A 71 -6.49 -13.50 3.43
N VAL A 72 -5.88 -13.71 2.26
CA VAL A 72 -5.19 -12.65 1.52
C VAL A 72 -6.18 -11.56 1.11
N GLY A 73 -7.38 -11.93 0.65
CA GLY A 73 -8.44 -10.99 0.28
C GLY A 73 -8.89 -10.10 1.45
N PHE A 74 -9.19 -10.67 2.61
CA PHE A 74 -9.57 -9.92 3.82
C PHE A 74 -8.43 -9.02 4.30
N PHE A 75 -7.20 -9.51 4.28
CA PHE A 75 -6.03 -8.71 4.65
C PHE A 75 -5.83 -7.53 3.70
N ALA A 76 -5.95 -7.75 2.39
CA ALA A 76 -5.85 -6.70 1.38
C ALA A 76 -6.92 -5.62 1.57
N LEU A 77 -8.17 -6.01 1.83
CA LEU A 77 -9.26 -5.08 2.13
C LEU A 77 -8.99 -4.29 3.42
N GLY A 78 -8.55 -4.96 4.48
CA GLY A 78 -8.23 -4.31 5.75
C GLY A 78 -7.04 -3.34 5.66
N THR A 79 -6.10 -3.57 4.76
CA THR A 79 -4.92 -2.72 4.58
C THR A 79 -5.06 -1.72 3.44
N LEU A 80 -6.18 -1.71 2.72
CA LEU A 80 -6.44 -0.80 1.60
C LEU A 80 -6.37 0.68 2.05
N LEU A 81 -7.11 1.03 3.09
CA LEU A 81 -7.17 2.43 3.57
C LEU A 81 -5.82 2.94 4.08
N PRO A 82 -5.07 2.24 4.95
CA PRO A 82 -3.75 2.70 5.36
C PRO A 82 -2.74 2.75 4.21
N SER A 83 -2.87 1.87 3.20
CA SER A 83 -2.04 1.92 2.00
C SER A 83 -2.31 3.17 1.17
N LEU A 84 -3.57 3.52 0.99
CA LEU A 84 -3.96 4.77 0.32
C LEU A 84 -3.49 5.99 1.12
N ALA A 85 -3.69 5.99 2.44
CA ALA A 85 -3.31 7.09 3.31
C ALA A 85 -1.80 7.36 3.29
N VAL A 86 -0.96 6.32 3.42
CA VAL A 86 0.49 6.48 3.37
C VAL A 86 0.97 6.91 1.98
N SER A 87 0.35 6.41 0.90
CA SER A 87 0.66 6.80 -0.48
C SER A 87 0.33 8.27 -0.74
N MET A 88 -0.84 8.75 -0.29
CA MET A 88 -1.18 10.17 -0.38
C MET A 88 -0.20 11.05 0.39
N ARG A 89 0.11 10.71 1.65
CA ARG A 89 1.10 11.43 2.46
C ARG A 89 2.48 11.42 1.83
N ARG A 90 2.83 10.35 1.11
CA ARG A 90 4.09 10.27 0.36
C ARG A 90 4.09 11.21 -0.85
N LEU A 91 2.99 11.35 -1.59
CA LEU A 91 2.84 12.34 -2.65
C LEU A 91 2.91 13.77 -2.10
N HIS A 92 2.29 14.02 -0.96
CA HIS A 92 2.36 15.30 -0.24
C HIS A 92 3.80 15.66 0.14
N ASP A 93 4.62 14.67 0.49
CA ASP A 93 6.04 14.87 0.80
C ASP A 93 6.84 15.40 -0.40
N THR A 94 6.46 15.03 -1.62
CA THR A 94 7.01 15.58 -2.87
C THR A 94 6.29 16.82 -3.37
N ASN A 95 5.50 17.50 -2.51
CA ASN A 95 4.68 18.66 -2.82
C ASN A 95 3.65 18.44 -3.95
N ARG A 96 3.20 17.20 -4.12
CA ARG A 96 2.18 16.81 -5.10
C ARG A 96 0.86 16.50 -4.42
N SER A 97 -0.23 16.78 -5.14
CA SER A 97 -1.59 16.46 -4.69
C SER A 97 -1.83 14.96 -4.69
N GLY A 98 -2.67 14.46 -3.78
CA GLY A 98 -3.13 13.06 -3.76
C GLY A 98 -3.83 12.61 -5.05
N TRP A 99 -4.33 13.53 -5.87
CA TRP A 99 -4.93 13.23 -7.17
C TRP A 99 -3.96 12.53 -8.15
N TRP A 100 -2.65 12.66 -7.95
CA TRP A 100 -1.65 11.91 -8.71
C TRP A 100 -1.79 10.40 -8.55
N MET A 101 -2.49 9.91 -7.51
CA MET A 101 -2.82 8.48 -7.37
C MET A 101 -3.72 7.97 -8.51
N LEU A 102 -4.49 8.83 -9.17
CA LEU A 102 -5.30 8.43 -10.33
C LEU A 102 -4.46 7.93 -11.50
N LEU A 103 -3.16 8.23 -11.53
CA LEU A 103 -2.24 7.62 -12.48
C LEU A 103 -2.20 6.08 -12.39
N ALA A 104 -2.56 5.52 -11.23
CA ALA A 104 -2.66 4.06 -11.07
C ALA A 104 -3.66 3.41 -12.06
N PHE A 105 -4.64 4.18 -12.54
CA PHE A 105 -5.60 3.71 -13.55
C PHE A 105 -5.03 3.66 -14.97
N ILE A 106 -3.86 4.27 -15.20
CA ILE A 106 -3.15 4.15 -16.48
C ILE A 106 -2.20 2.96 -16.35
N PRO A 107 -2.50 1.82 -17.00
CA PRO A 107 -1.67 0.63 -16.87
C PRO A 107 -0.24 0.92 -17.36
N ILE A 108 0.74 0.28 -16.74
CA ILE A 108 2.17 0.33 -17.03
C ILE A 108 2.76 1.73 -16.81
N ILE A 109 2.42 2.72 -17.63
CA ILE A 109 3.01 4.08 -17.57
C ILE A 109 2.68 4.76 -16.22
N GLY A 110 1.42 4.70 -15.79
CA GLY A 110 1.00 5.32 -14.53
C GLY A 110 1.63 4.65 -13.32
N THR A 111 1.71 3.33 -13.32
CA THR A 111 2.36 2.55 -12.26
C THR A 111 3.85 2.88 -12.15
N ILE A 112 4.57 2.90 -13.28
CA ILE A 112 6.00 3.25 -13.32
C ILE A 112 6.20 4.68 -12.80
N TRP A 113 5.36 5.63 -13.24
CA TRP A 113 5.46 7.01 -12.81
C TRP A 113 5.22 7.16 -11.30
N LEU A 114 4.20 6.48 -10.76
CA LEU A 114 3.94 6.48 -9.33
C LEU A 114 5.11 5.88 -8.54
N LEU A 115 5.70 4.78 -9.01
CA LEU A 115 6.89 4.20 -8.37
C LEU A 115 8.05 5.20 -8.33
N ILE A 116 8.30 5.91 -9.42
CA ILE A 116 9.32 6.98 -9.47
C ILE A 116 9.01 8.04 -8.40
N LEU A 117 7.74 8.49 -8.29
CA LEU A 117 7.33 9.48 -7.28
C LEU A 117 7.52 8.98 -5.84
N MET A 118 7.34 7.69 -5.60
CA MET A 118 7.59 7.09 -4.29
C MET A 118 9.10 6.98 -3.97
N LEU A 119 9.96 6.94 -4.99
CA LEU A 119 11.42 6.87 -4.85
C LEU A 119 12.09 8.26 -4.72
N VAL A 120 11.55 9.29 -5.37
CA VAL A 120 12.12 10.66 -5.36
C VAL A 120 12.21 11.20 -3.93
N HIS A 121 13.21 12.02 -3.61
CA HIS A 121 13.32 12.68 -2.30
C HIS A 121 12.14 13.63 -2.08
N GLY A 122 11.68 13.71 -0.82
CA GLY A 122 10.72 14.73 -0.41
C GLY A 122 11.32 16.14 -0.51
N THR A 123 10.45 17.16 -0.52
CA THR A 123 10.87 18.56 -0.49
C THR A 123 11.53 18.87 0.85
N HIS A 124 12.70 19.50 0.82
CA HIS A 124 13.35 20.02 2.03
C HIS A 124 12.56 21.19 2.61
N GLY A 125 12.45 21.22 3.94
CA GLY A 125 11.71 22.25 4.65
C GLY A 125 10.18 22.10 4.56
N PRO A 126 9.43 23.07 5.13
CA PRO A 126 7.98 23.04 5.12
C PRO A 126 7.42 23.21 3.72
N ASN A 127 6.33 22.52 3.40
CA ASN A 127 5.58 22.68 2.17
C ASN A 127 4.09 22.89 2.47
N ARG A 128 3.24 23.04 1.43
CA ARG A 128 1.80 23.27 1.59
C ARG A 128 1.05 22.18 2.37
N TYR A 129 1.67 21.03 2.60
CA TYR A 129 1.06 19.89 3.31
C TYR A 129 1.59 19.72 4.74
N GLY A 130 2.54 20.54 5.15
CA GLY A 130 3.04 20.55 6.51
C GLY A 130 4.56 20.68 6.63
N PRO A 131 5.07 20.61 7.87
CA PRO A 131 6.49 20.69 8.15
C PRO A 131 7.24 19.49 7.57
N ASP A 132 8.56 19.64 7.43
CA ASP A 132 9.42 18.55 6.99
C ASP A 132 9.48 17.46 8.07
N PRO A 133 9.03 16.25 7.77
CA PRO A 133 9.02 15.17 8.74
C PRO A 133 10.42 14.75 9.20
N ILE A 134 11.49 15.16 8.48
CA ILE A 134 12.88 14.91 8.87
C ILE A 134 13.30 15.90 9.97
N LEU A 135 12.90 17.17 9.86
CA LEU A 135 13.27 18.21 10.79
C LEU A 135 12.47 18.16 12.10
N VAL A 136 11.20 17.78 12.02
CA VAL A 136 10.31 17.70 13.20
C VAL A 136 10.60 16.44 14.06
N GLY A 137 11.49 15.56 13.59
CA GLY A 137 11.83 14.38 14.38
C GLY A 137 10.67 13.41 14.53
N GLU A 138 9.69 13.41 13.62
CA GLU A 138 8.59 12.44 13.63
C GLU A 138 9.14 11.01 13.57
N GLY A 139 9.59 10.58 14.73
CA GLY A 139 9.87 9.20 15.05
C GLY A 139 8.56 8.48 15.34
N PRO A 140 8.61 7.16 15.55
CA PRO A 140 7.44 6.34 15.87
C PRO A 140 6.76 6.69 17.20
N PHE A 141 7.25 7.70 17.95
CA PHE A 141 6.84 8.01 19.32
C PHE A 141 6.13 9.37 19.50
N LEU A 142 5.72 10.08 18.42
CA LEU A 142 4.91 11.30 18.52
C LEU A 142 3.53 11.09 17.94
#